data_c7a99f3cd5b459a2cc57e12fd95984d8
#
_entry.id   c7a99f3cd5b459a2cc57e12fd95984d8
#
_cell.length_a   1.000
_cell.length_b   1.000
_cell.length_c   1.000
_cell.angle_alpha   90.00
_cell.angle_beta   90.00
_cell.angle_gamma   90.00
#
_symmetry.space_group_name_H-M   'P 1'
#
loop_
_entity.id
_entity.type
_entity.pdbx_description
1 polymer ?
#
loop_
_entity_poly.entity_id
_entity_poly.type
_entity_poly.pdbx_seq_one_letter_code
_entity_poly.pdbx_strand_id
1 'polypeptide(L)'
;MTTIDPIIDPTTDYDIFDPAYVLNPFPTIEQIRSSGCPVAHTERWGGSWMPTRYADIVAVAQEHDVFTSRQILVTGPPDGQEPEGAYAGVAAPPISSDPPEHHWHRRLILPFFAPQAVAQYEPITRALCNELIDQFIDKGEADSAADYAQQIPVRVIATMLGVPTDMSDTFTGWVRNVLEAGLMDQEVRLAARLNILTFFHEQVQDRIANPRENDLITTLLNSEIDGQKVPVEYVMGVCNLMLVAGVDTTWSSIGASLWHLAQHPEHRQQLRDDPDLWPAAVEELLRAYAPVTMARIVDHDIEFQGCPMKAGDRVLMSFPAANRDPEQFENPDVVDFEREHNRHVAFGAGIHRCAGSNLARLELRIALQVWLERIPEFQLADPSAVTWAGGQVRGTRIAKVTF
;
A
#
# COMPACT_ATOMS: atom_id res chain seq x y z
N MET A 1 21.08 -15.60 -9.70
CA MET A 1 20.92 -14.22 -10.20
C MET A 1 20.62 -14.33 -11.69
N THR A 2 19.36 -14.24 -12.07
CA THR A 2 18.97 -14.09 -13.47
C THR A 2 19.49 -12.72 -13.94
N THR A 3 20.35 -12.69 -14.94
CA THR A 3 20.76 -11.44 -15.62
C THR A 3 19.49 -10.85 -16.23
N ILE A 4 19.04 -9.73 -15.69
CA ILE A 4 17.93 -8.96 -16.27
C ILE A 4 18.52 -8.28 -17.52
N ASP A 5 17.93 -8.55 -18.69
CA ASP A 5 18.33 -7.88 -19.92
C ASP A 5 18.08 -6.36 -19.79
N PRO A 6 19.00 -5.53 -20.27
CA PRO A 6 18.86 -4.08 -20.14
C PRO A 6 17.62 -3.57 -20.88
N ILE A 7 16.88 -2.68 -20.23
CA ILE A 7 15.72 -1.98 -20.82
C ILE A 7 16.25 -1.03 -21.89
N ILE A 8 15.81 -1.21 -23.14
CA ILE A 8 16.21 -0.39 -24.27
C ILE A 8 15.20 0.75 -24.48
N ASP A 9 13.92 0.45 -24.39
CA ASP A 9 12.82 1.41 -24.57
C ASP A 9 11.74 1.13 -23.51
N PRO A 10 11.57 1.97 -22.49
CA PRO A 10 10.60 1.72 -21.43
C PRO A 10 9.14 1.86 -21.88
N THR A 11 8.87 2.31 -23.10
CA THR A 11 7.49 2.31 -23.65
C THR A 11 7.03 0.92 -24.07
N THR A 12 7.97 0.04 -24.41
CA THR A 12 7.72 -1.32 -24.91
C THR A 12 8.33 -2.42 -24.05
N ASP A 13 9.16 -2.04 -23.05
CA ASP A 13 9.81 -3.00 -22.15
C ASP A 13 10.22 -2.32 -20.84
N TYR A 14 9.28 -2.03 -19.96
CA TYR A 14 9.59 -1.54 -18.60
C TYR A 14 9.70 -2.69 -17.58
N ASP A 15 10.46 -2.45 -16.52
CA ASP A 15 10.57 -3.40 -15.39
C ASP A 15 10.39 -2.69 -14.05
N ILE A 16 9.27 -2.94 -13.38
CA ILE A 16 8.98 -2.37 -12.06
C ILE A 16 9.85 -2.96 -10.93
N PHE A 17 10.61 -4.00 -11.21
CA PHE A 17 11.56 -4.63 -10.28
C PHE A 17 13.03 -4.29 -10.63
N ASP A 18 13.28 -3.55 -11.70
CA ASP A 18 14.62 -3.04 -11.98
C ASP A 18 15.13 -2.22 -10.79
N PRO A 19 16.36 -2.45 -10.29
CA PRO A 19 16.88 -1.75 -9.11
C PRO A 19 16.88 -0.22 -9.23
N ALA A 20 17.11 0.33 -10.44
CA ALA A 20 17.07 1.77 -10.67
C ALA A 20 15.62 2.30 -10.61
N TYR A 21 14.67 1.54 -11.17
CA TYR A 21 13.23 1.87 -11.06
C TYR A 21 12.75 1.79 -9.61
N VAL A 22 13.12 0.74 -8.87
CA VAL A 22 12.77 0.60 -7.44
C VAL A 22 13.31 1.76 -6.62
N LEU A 23 14.56 2.15 -6.87
CA LEU A 23 15.19 3.28 -6.18
C LEU A 23 14.49 4.60 -6.54
N ASN A 24 14.25 4.87 -7.81
CA ASN A 24 13.60 6.08 -8.30
C ASN A 24 12.84 5.81 -9.61
N PRO A 25 11.51 5.59 -9.58
CA PRO A 25 10.73 5.27 -10.78
C PRO A 25 10.47 6.48 -11.69
N PHE A 26 10.60 7.69 -11.17
CA PHE A 26 10.14 8.90 -11.84
C PHE A 26 10.85 9.23 -13.16
N PRO A 27 12.18 9.03 -13.30
CA PRO A 27 12.85 9.22 -14.60
C PRO A 27 12.29 8.31 -15.69
N THR A 28 12.03 7.04 -15.38
CA THR A 28 11.42 6.08 -16.33
C THR A 28 9.99 6.49 -16.69
N ILE A 29 9.18 6.86 -15.68
CA ILE A 29 7.80 7.32 -15.87
C ILE A 29 7.78 8.58 -16.77
N GLU A 30 8.67 9.54 -16.53
CA GLU A 30 8.77 10.75 -17.34
C GLU A 30 9.23 10.45 -18.77
N GLN A 31 10.15 9.53 -18.97
CA GLN A 31 10.56 9.09 -20.31
C GLN A 31 9.38 8.45 -21.06
N ILE A 32 8.57 7.60 -20.42
CA ILE A 32 7.36 7.04 -21.02
C ILE A 32 6.38 8.16 -21.37
N ARG A 33 6.10 9.06 -20.44
CA ARG A 33 5.13 10.15 -20.62
C ARG A 33 5.53 11.09 -21.75
N SER A 34 6.83 11.46 -21.83
CA SER A 34 7.36 12.36 -22.84
C SER A 34 7.53 11.74 -24.24
N SER A 35 7.52 10.41 -24.35
CA SER A 35 7.61 9.72 -25.64
C SER A 35 6.39 9.92 -26.56
N GLY A 36 5.29 10.46 -26.00
CA GLY A 36 4.02 10.60 -26.69
C GLY A 36 3.15 9.35 -26.66
N CYS A 37 3.63 8.23 -26.13
CA CYS A 37 2.83 7.04 -25.84
C CYS A 37 2.31 7.11 -24.40
N PRO A 38 0.99 7.30 -24.16
CA PRO A 38 0.47 7.50 -22.80
C PRO A 38 0.42 6.18 -21.98
N VAL A 39 0.58 5.04 -22.66
CA VAL A 39 0.45 3.71 -22.05
C VAL A 39 1.63 2.84 -22.50
N ALA A 40 2.53 2.53 -21.57
CA ALA A 40 3.63 1.60 -21.83
C ALA A 40 3.15 0.14 -21.76
N HIS A 41 3.91 -0.75 -22.41
CA HIS A 41 3.68 -2.20 -22.38
C HIS A 41 4.96 -2.95 -22.05
N THR A 42 4.85 -4.11 -21.43
CA THR A 42 5.96 -5.06 -21.23
C THR A 42 5.43 -6.49 -21.22
N GLU A 43 6.25 -7.43 -21.69
CA GLU A 43 6.01 -8.87 -21.55
C GLU A 43 6.58 -9.43 -20.24
N ARG A 44 7.34 -8.63 -19.49
CA ARG A 44 7.95 -9.06 -18.22
C ARG A 44 6.86 -9.37 -17.21
N TRP A 45 7.16 -10.32 -16.33
CA TRP A 45 6.32 -10.69 -15.16
C TRP A 45 4.89 -11.11 -15.52
N GLY A 46 4.71 -11.71 -16.68
CA GLY A 46 3.42 -12.18 -17.21
C GLY A 46 2.63 -11.09 -17.95
N GLY A 47 3.32 -10.11 -18.48
CA GLY A 47 2.76 -9.07 -19.33
C GLY A 47 1.94 -8.00 -18.58
N SER A 48 2.09 -6.73 -18.96
CA SER A 48 1.22 -5.67 -18.45
C SER A 48 1.29 -4.38 -19.25
N TRP A 49 0.20 -3.63 -19.22
CA TRP A 49 0.07 -2.26 -19.67
C TRP A 49 0.23 -1.30 -18.50
N MET A 50 0.85 -0.15 -18.69
CA MET A 50 1.01 0.85 -17.63
C MET A 50 0.71 2.26 -18.15
N PRO A 51 -0.51 2.78 -17.96
CA PRO A 51 -0.80 4.19 -18.15
C PRO A 51 0.00 5.05 -17.16
N THR A 52 0.46 6.22 -17.61
CA THR A 52 1.29 7.12 -16.79
C THR A 52 0.62 8.47 -16.49
N ARG A 53 -0.49 8.80 -17.18
CA ARG A 53 -1.24 10.03 -16.93
C ARG A 53 -2.25 9.85 -15.80
N TYR A 54 -2.43 10.87 -15.01
CA TYR A 54 -3.42 10.88 -13.91
C TYR A 54 -4.83 10.50 -14.39
N ALA A 55 -5.30 11.15 -15.46
CA ALA A 55 -6.64 10.92 -15.98
C ALA A 55 -6.86 9.47 -16.41
N ASP A 56 -5.87 8.86 -17.07
CA ASP A 56 -5.94 7.48 -17.56
C ASP A 56 -5.95 6.47 -16.40
N ILE A 57 -5.12 6.69 -15.38
CA ILE A 57 -5.08 5.84 -14.17
C ILE A 57 -6.41 5.93 -13.41
N VAL A 58 -6.99 7.13 -13.31
CA VAL A 58 -8.31 7.32 -12.70
C VAL A 58 -9.40 6.65 -13.51
N ALA A 59 -9.36 6.72 -14.85
CA ALA A 59 -10.30 6.03 -15.72
C ALA A 59 -10.27 4.52 -15.50
N VAL A 60 -9.07 3.89 -15.50
CA VAL A 60 -8.91 2.45 -15.19
C VAL A 60 -9.49 2.11 -13.81
N ALA A 61 -9.28 2.96 -12.81
CA ALA A 61 -9.80 2.73 -11.46
C ALA A 61 -11.33 2.87 -11.34
N GLN A 62 -11.97 3.59 -12.23
CA GLN A 62 -13.43 3.88 -12.21
C GLN A 62 -14.24 2.97 -13.11
N GLU A 63 -13.69 2.53 -14.22
CA GLU A 63 -14.37 1.71 -15.23
C GLU A 63 -14.31 0.22 -14.86
N HIS A 64 -14.89 -0.15 -13.72
CA HIS A 64 -14.83 -1.50 -13.16
C HIS A 64 -15.50 -2.59 -14.03
N ASP A 65 -16.40 -2.23 -14.94
CA ASP A 65 -17.00 -3.15 -15.89
C ASP A 65 -16.05 -3.57 -17.01
N VAL A 66 -14.99 -2.77 -17.23
CA VAL A 66 -13.94 -3.00 -18.22
C VAL A 66 -12.68 -3.52 -17.54
N PHE A 67 -12.30 -2.93 -16.41
CA PHE A 67 -11.08 -3.21 -15.65
C PHE A 67 -11.41 -3.85 -14.31
N THR A 68 -11.55 -5.18 -14.30
CA THR A 68 -12.02 -5.94 -13.14
C THR A 68 -10.96 -6.09 -12.05
N SER A 69 -11.41 -6.30 -10.82
CA SER A 69 -10.56 -6.45 -9.64
C SER A 69 -10.26 -7.90 -9.29
N ARG A 70 -10.63 -8.86 -10.14
CA ARG A 70 -10.45 -10.30 -9.87
C ARG A 70 -9.00 -10.72 -9.64
N GLN A 71 -8.04 -9.94 -10.17
CA GLN A 71 -6.62 -10.02 -9.84
C GLN A 71 -6.04 -8.63 -9.67
N ILE A 72 -5.34 -8.41 -8.56
CA ILE A 72 -4.82 -7.10 -8.16
C ILE A 72 -3.29 -7.06 -8.08
N LEU A 73 -2.63 -8.22 -8.24
CA LEU A 73 -1.17 -8.31 -8.16
C LEU A 73 -0.53 -7.80 -9.45
N VAL A 74 0.59 -7.11 -9.28
CA VAL A 74 1.36 -6.53 -10.39
C VAL A 74 2.10 -7.56 -11.25
N THR A 75 2.21 -8.81 -10.76
CA THR A 75 2.76 -9.95 -11.51
C THR A 75 1.67 -10.95 -11.85
N GLY A 76 1.84 -11.65 -12.96
CA GLY A 76 0.95 -12.71 -13.42
C GLY A 76 1.62 -14.07 -13.47
N PRO A 77 0.86 -15.13 -13.79
CA PRO A 77 1.44 -16.40 -14.14
C PRO A 77 2.29 -16.26 -15.41
N PRO A 78 3.26 -17.15 -15.63
CA PRO A 78 3.94 -17.25 -16.91
C PRO A 78 2.95 -17.41 -18.06
N ASP A 79 3.35 -16.95 -19.26
CA ASP A 79 2.51 -16.98 -20.46
C ASP A 79 1.85 -18.35 -20.69
N GLY A 80 0.55 -18.33 -20.99
CA GLY A 80 -0.24 -19.51 -21.29
C GLY A 80 -0.62 -20.38 -20.08
N GLN A 81 -0.34 -19.96 -18.86
CA GLN A 81 -0.80 -20.64 -17.66
C GLN A 81 -2.08 -19.96 -17.11
N GLU A 82 -3.10 -20.78 -16.83
CA GLU A 82 -4.24 -20.30 -16.07
C GLU A 82 -3.82 -19.94 -14.64
N PRO A 83 -4.46 -18.92 -14.03
CA PRO A 83 -4.18 -18.53 -12.65
C PRO A 83 -4.61 -19.63 -11.65
N GLU A 84 -3.71 -20.56 -11.38
CA GLU A 84 -3.90 -21.63 -10.40
C GLU A 84 -3.06 -21.37 -9.13
N GLY A 85 -3.39 -21.98 -8.03
CA GLY A 85 -2.64 -21.96 -6.77
C GLY A 85 -2.46 -20.53 -6.23
N ALA A 86 -1.23 -20.04 -6.22
CA ALA A 86 -0.91 -18.71 -5.70
C ALA A 86 -1.45 -17.54 -6.53
N TYR A 87 -1.77 -17.78 -7.80
CA TYR A 87 -2.40 -16.81 -8.69
C TYR A 87 -3.93 -16.92 -8.69
N ALA A 88 -4.49 -18.11 -8.44
CA ALA A 88 -5.90 -18.26 -8.12
C ALA A 88 -6.16 -17.50 -6.82
N GLY A 89 -6.80 -16.35 -6.91
CA GLY A 89 -6.91 -15.44 -5.78
C GLY A 89 -7.54 -16.10 -4.54
N VAL A 90 -6.90 -16.03 -3.38
CA VAL A 90 -7.68 -16.07 -2.14
C VAL A 90 -8.53 -14.82 -2.16
N ALA A 91 -9.83 -15.00 -2.06
CA ALA A 91 -10.73 -13.86 -1.97
C ALA A 91 -10.27 -12.93 -0.83
N ALA A 92 -9.99 -11.69 -1.18
CA ALA A 92 -9.63 -10.63 -0.26
C ALA A 92 -10.68 -9.52 -0.36
N PRO A 93 -11.94 -9.79 0.05
CA PRO A 93 -13.01 -8.81 -0.10
C PRO A 93 -12.75 -7.60 0.79
N PRO A 94 -13.09 -6.37 0.31
CA PRO A 94 -13.70 -6.05 -0.97
C PRO A 94 -12.73 -5.80 -2.11
N ILE A 95 -11.40 -5.84 -1.91
CA ILE A 95 -10.42 -5.38 -2.91
C ILE A 95 -10.39 -6.26 -4.17
N SER A 96 -10.69 -7.56 -4.02
CA SER A 96 -10.77 -8.55 -5.11
C SER A 96 -12.20 -8.82 -5.58
N SER A 97 -13.16 -7.96 -5.23
CA SER A 97 -14.58 -8.14 -5.57
C SER A 97 -15.00 -7.07 -6.56
N ASP A 98 -15.81 -7.46 -7.55
CA ASP A 98 -16.49 -6.52 -8.44
C ASP A 98 -17.97 -6.44 -8.07
N PRO A 99 -18.73 -5.43 -8.54
CA PRO A 99 -20.17 -5.39 -8.36
C PRO A 99 -20.87 -6.61 -8.99
N PRO A 100 -21.97 -7.14 -8.39
CA PRO A 100 -22.68 -6.56 -7.25
C PRO A 100 -22.11 -6.88 -5.87
N GLU A 101 -21.25 -7.90 -5.74
CA GLU A 101 -20.72 -8.41 -4.45
C GLU A 101 -19.91 -7.34 -3.72
N HIS A 102 -19.10 -6.55 -4.45
CA HIS A 102 -18.31 -5.46 -3.90
C HIS A 102 -19.14 -4.53 -3.00
N HIS A 103 -20.40 -4.23 -3.35
CA HIS A 103 -21.22 -3.25 -2.62
C HIS A 103 -21.48 -3.69 -1.18
N TRP A 104 -21.87 -4.94 -0.96
CA TRP A 104 -22.11 -5.40 0.39
C TRP A 104 -20.82 -5.75 1.13
N HIS A 105 -19.80 -6.27 0.43
CA HIS A 105 -18.48 -6.48 1.01
C HIS A 105 -17.94 -5.19 1.62
N ARG A 106 -18.00 -4.11 0.87
CA ARG A 106 -17.49 -2.82 1.32
C ARG A 106 -18.33 -2.22 2.44
N ARG A 107 -19.65 -2.32 2.36
CA ARG A 107 -20.58 -1.79 3.37
C ARG A 107 -20.31 -2.37 4.75
N LEU A 108 -19.91 -3.62 4.85
CA LEU A 108 -19.62 -4.30 6.12
C LEU A 108 -18.35 -3.79 6.80
N ILE A 109 -17.34 -3.39 6.06
CA ILE A 109 -16.07 -2.97 6.64
C ILE A 109 -15.96 -1.47 6.88
N LEU A 110 -16.67 -0.64 6.11
CA LEU A 110 -16.56 0.82 6.21
C LEU A 110 -16.80 1.39 7.63
N PRO A 111 -17.74 0.88 8.43
CA PRO A 111 -17.95 1.40 9.79
C PRO A 111 -16.71 1.33 10.68
N PHE A 112 -15.84 0.33 10.51
CA PHE A 112 -14.61 0.19 11.29
C PHE A 112 -13.56 1.25 10.95
N PHE A 113 -13.64 1.83 9.76
CA PHE A 113 -12.74 2.87 9.25
C PHE A 113 -13.37 4.28 9.23
N ALA A 114 -14.58 4.44 9.80
CA ALA A 114 -15.18 5.75 9.96
C ALA A 114 -14.30 6.62 10.89
N PRO A 115 -14.25 7.96 10.71
CA PRO A 115 -13.40 8.84 11.52
C PRO A 115 -13.54 8.64 13.03
N GLN A 116 -14.76 8.47 13.52
CA GLN A 116 -15.02 8.23 14.96
C GLN A 116 -14.49 6.88 15.43
N ALA A 117 -14.61 5.82 14.61
CA ALA A 117 -14.08 4.50 14.94
C ALA A 117 -12.54 4.49 14.91
N VAL A 118 -11.93 5.24 14.00
CA VAL A 118 -10.48 5.36 13.89
C VAL A 118 -9.87 6.20 15.02
N ALA A 119 -10.57 7.21 15.52
CA ALA A 119 -10.07 8.09 16.58
C ALA A 119 -9.66 7.35 17.87
N GLN A 120 -10.28 6.20 18.18
CA GLN A 120 -9.89 5.39 19.35
C GLN A 120 -8.46 4.82 19.27
N TYR A 121 -7.87 4.73 18.08
CA TYR A 121 -6.51 4.22 17.89
C TYR A 121 -5.43 5.31 18.08
N GLU A 122 -5.81 6.60 18.15
CA GLU A 122 -4.83 7.69 18.35
C GLU A 122 -3.99 7.53 19.63
N PRO A 123 -4.59 7.34 20.85
CA PRO A 123 -3.80 7.16 22.05
C PRO A 123 -2.93 5.90 22.02
N ILE A 124 -3.41 4.83 21.39
CA ILE A 124 -2.66 3.57 21.26
C ILE A 124 -1.45 3.78 20.32
N THR A 125 -1.66 4.41 19.18
CA THR A 125 -0.59 4.70 18.20
C THR A 125 0.45 5.64 18.82
N ARG A 126 0.04 6.68 19.55
CA ARG A 126 0.96 7.62 20.20
C ARG A 126 1.79 6.95 21.31
N ALA A 127 1.17 6.10 22.12
CA ALA A 127 1.87 5.34 23.14
C ALA A 127 2.90 4.39 22.52
N LEU A 128 2.50 3.66 21.47
CA LEU A 128 3.38 2.77 20.72
C LEU A 128 4.58 3.51 20.10
N CYS A 129 4.34 4.67 19.47
CA CYS A 129 5.41 5.48 18.89
C CYS A 129 6.44 5.89 19.95
N ASN A 130 5.99 6.32 21.15
CA ASN A 130 6.89 6.65 22.24
C ASN A 130 7.68 5.44 22.75
N GLU A 131 7.01 4.28 22.95
CA GLU A 131 7.65 3.04 23.36
C GLU A 131 8.76 2.60 22.40
N LEU A 132 8.53 2.74 21.09
CA LEU A 132 9.53 2.40 20.07
C LEU A 132 10.73 3.34 20.15
N ILE A 133 10.51 4.64 20.27
CA ILE A 133 11.59 5.63 20.37
C ILE A 133 12.42 5.42 21.65
N ASP A 134 11.79 5.06 22.78
CA ASP A 134 12.50 4.78 24.03
C ASP A 134 13.54 3.64 23.90
N GLN A 135 13.40 2.74 22.91
CA GLN A 135 14.35 1.63 22.69
C GLN A 135 15.67 2.07 22.07
N PHE A 136 15.71 3.23 21.41
CA PHE A 136 16.89 3.69 20.69
C PHE A 136 17.31 5.15 20.95
N ILE A 137 16.51 5.96 21.64
CA ILE A 137 16.81 7.38 21.83
C ILE A 137 18.18 7.64 22.47
N ASP A 138 18.59 6.81 23.43
CA ASP A 138 19.88 6.94 24.11
C ASP A 138 21.08 6.49 23.25
N LYS A 139 20.82 5.83 22.11
CA LYS A 139 21.88 5.38 21.19
C LYS A 139 22.33 6.48 20.24
N GLY A 140 21.51 7.52 20.03
CA GLY A 140 21.77 8.58 19.06
C GLY A 140 21.68 8.16 17.60
N GLU A 141 21.19 6.93 17.35
CA GLU A 141 20.99 6.35 16.01
C GLU A 141 19.85 5.32 16.01
N ALA A 142 19.19 5.17 14.87
CA ALA A 142 18.17 4.15 14.64
C ALA A 142 18.02 3.85 13.15
N ASP A 143 17.42 2.72 12.81
CA ASP A 143 16.83 2.50 11.48
C ASP A 143 15.38 3.01 11.49
N SER A 144 15.14 4.20 10.93
CA SER A 144 13.80 4.82 10.93
C SER A 144 12.75 3.97 10.19
N ALA A 145 13.17 3.11 9.26
CA ALA A 145 12.28 2.18 8.55
C ALA A 145 12.01 0.91 9.37
N ALA A 146 13.03 0.21 9.84
CA ALA A 146 12.90 -1.09 10.49
C ALA A 146 12.54 -0.98 11.99
N ASP A 147 13.20 -0.07 12.74
CA ASP A 147 13.02 0.04 14.19
C ASP A 147 11.77 0.84 14.56
N TYR A 148 11.23 1.64 13.64
CA TYR A 148 10.09 2.52 13.91
C TYR A 148 8.94 2.34 12.93
N ALA A 149 9.08 2.75 11.66
CA ALA A 149 7.98 2.80 10.70
C ALA A 149 7.29 1.43 10.53
N GLN A 150 8.06 0.36 10.44
CA GLN A 150 7.58 -1.01 10.27
C GLN A 150 6.75 -1.50 11.47
N GLN A 151 7.13 -1.10 12.68
CA GLN A 151 6.57 -1.61 13.93
C GLN A 151 5.18 -1.05 14.23
N ILE A 152 4.82 0.11 13.67
CA ILE A 152 3.60 0.83 14.03
C ILE A 152 2.36 0.15 13.42
N PRO A 153 2.20 0.05 12.08
CA PRO A 153 0.94 -0.41 11.48
C PRO A 153 0.63 -1.87 11.81
N VAL A 154 1.62 -2.73 11.94
CA VAL A 154 1.39 -4.13 12.26
C VAL A 154 0.76 -4.31 13.65
N ARG A 155 1.18 -3.51 14.65
CA ARG A 155 0.62 -3.57 16.01
C ARG A 155 -0.74 -2.90 16.09
N VAL A 156 -0.97 -1.82 15.34
CA VAL A 156 -2.28 -1.16 15.25
C VAL A 156 -3.30 -2.10 14.58
N ILE A 157 -2.97 -2.72 13.45
CA ILE A 157 -3.83 -3.69 12.77
C ILE A 157 -4.08 -4.94 13.63
N ALA A 158 -3.06 -5.46 14.32
CA ALA A 158 -3.25 -6.58 15.26
C ALA A 158 -4.24 -6.22 16.38
N THR A 159 -4.11 -5.00 16.94
CA THR A 159 -5.06 -4.48 17.94
C THR A 159 -6.47 -4.37 17.36
N MET A 160 -6.62 -3.85 16.14
CA MET A 160 -7.92 -3.70 15.46
C MET A 160 -8.58 -5.06 15.17
N LEU A 161 -7.80 -6.07 14.82
CA LEU A 161 -8.25 -7.44 14.59
C LEU A 161 -8.48 -8.23 15.90
N GLY A 162 -8.08 -7.70 17.06
CA GLY A 162 -8.16 -8.40 18.33
C GLY A 162 -7.24 -9.61 18.42
N VAL A 163 -6.09 -9.59 17.72
CA VAL A 163 -5.09 -10.66 17.71
C VAL A 163 -3.81 -10.26 18.46
N PRO A 164 -2.95 -11.23 18.88
CA PRO A 164 -1.76 -10.94 19.67
C PRO A 164 -0.80 -9.96 18.96
N THR A 165 -0.43 -8.87 19.65
CA THR A 165 0.51 -7.85 19.13
C THR A 165 1.98 -8.27 19.24
N ASP A 166 2.30 -9.26 20.09
CA ASP A 166 3.63 -9.86 20.20
C ASP A 166 4.00 -10.74 18.99
N MET A 167 3.05 -11.05 18.11
CA MET A 167 3.30 -11.70 16.82
C MET A 167 3.68 -10.72 15.70
N SER A 168 3.93 -9.45 15.99
CA SER A 168 4.19 -8.41 14.98
C SER A 168 5.30 -8.77 13.98
N ASP A 169 6.40 -9.36 14.43
CA ASP A 169 7.49 -9.77 13.53
C ASP A 169 7.07 -10.93 12.61
N THR A 170 6.27 -11.87 13.11
CA THR A 170 5.69 -12.96 12.32
C THR A 170 4.76 -12.43 11.25
N PHE A 171 3.85 -11.52 11.61
CA PHE A 171 2.93 -10.89 10.67
C PHE A 171 3.66 -10.08 9.61
N THR A 172 4.65 -9.29 10.00
CA THR A 172 5.51 -8.56 9.07
C THR A 172 6.21 -9.50 8.10
N GLY A 173 6.75 -10.62 8.59
CA GLY A 173 7.37 -11.65 7.75
C GLY A 173 6.40 -12.24 6.73
N TRP A 174 5.17 -12.57 7.12
CA TRP A 174 4.15 -13.05 6.20
C TRP A 174 3.77 -12.00 5.15
N VAL A 175 3.56 -10.75 5.56
CA VAL A 175 3.20 -9.65 4.64
C VAL A 175 4.31 -9.42 3.61
N ARG A 176 5.58 -9.38 4.03
CA ARG A 176 6.73 -9.27 3.12
C ARG A 176 6.82 -10.46 2.15
N ASN A 177 6.57 -11.66 2.64
CA ASN A 177 6.55 -12.85 1.78
C ASN A 177 5.38 -12.87 0.79
N VAL A 178 4.30 -12.12 1.03
CA VAL A 178 3.21 -11.95 0.05
C VAL A 178 3.51 -10.83 -0.94
N LEU A 179 3.99 -9.67 -0.47
CA LEU A 179 4.05 -8.42 -1.25
C LEU A 179 5.44 -8.06 -1.80
N GLU A 180 6.50 -8.76 -1.36
CA GLU A 180 7.88 -8.56 -1.84
C GLU A 180 8.40 -9.86 -2.45
N ALA A 181 8.99 -10.77 -1.64
CA ALA A 181 9.61 -11.99 -2.13
C ALA A 181 8.68 -12.86 -2.96
N GLY A 182 7.42 -12.99 -2.54
CA GLY A 182 6.42 -13.79 -3.21
C GLY A 182 5.89 -13.20 -4.53
N LEU A 183 6.24 -11.97 -4.89
CA LEU A 183 5.94 -11.44 -6.23
C LEU A 183 6.79 -12.11 -7.30
N MET A 184 8.00 -12.55 -6.94
CA MET A 184 8.94 -13.24 -7.83
C MET A 184 9.02 -14.75 -7.56
N ASP A 185 8.57 -15.21 -6.39
CA ASP A 185 8.61 -16.60 -5.95
C ASP A 185 7.22 -17.06 -5.48
N GLN A 186 6.58 -17.87 -6.33
CA GLN A 186 5.24 -18.38 -6.10
C GLN A 186 5.14 -19.28 -4.88
N GLU A 187 6.18 -20.08 -4.59
CA GLU A 187 6.17 -21.01 -3.46
C GLU A 187 6.23 -20.23 -2.13
N VAL A 188 7.09 -19.21 -2.07
CA VAL A 188 7.19 -18.30 -0.91
C VAL A 188 5.85 -17.61 -0.65
N ARG A 189 5.21 -17.10 -1.71
CA ARG A 189 3.90 -16.46 -1.60
C ARG A 189 2.82 -17.42 -1.12
N LEU A 190 2.76 -18.62 -1.69
CA LEU A 190 1.76 -19.63 -1.30
C LEU A 190 1.93 -20.04 0.16
N ALA A 191 3.16 -20.31 0.60
CA ALA A 191 3.45 -20.65 2.00
C ALA A 191 3.02 -19.54 2.97
N ALA A 192 3.33 -18.29 2.67
CA ALA A 192 2.93 -17.14 3.49
C ALA A 192 1.40 -17.00 3.58
N ARG A 193 0.71 -17.15 2.44
CA ARG A 193 -0.77 -17.11 2.39
C ARG A 193 -1.41 -18.22 3.19
N LEU A 194 -0.88 -19.45 3.11
CA LEU A 194 -1.37 -20.57 3.90
C LEU A 194 -1.19 -20.32 5.40
N ASN A 195 -0.06 -19.75 5.83
CA ASN A 195 0.16 -19.38 7.23
C ASN A 195 -0.88 -18.34 7.71
N ILE A 196 -1.12 -17.29 6.93
CA ILE A 196 -2.12 -16.25 7.25
C ILE A 196 -3.53 -16.87 7.34
N LEU A 197 -3.91 -17.70 6.38
CA LEU A 197 -5.23 -18.33 6.35
C LEU A 197 -5.43 -19.31 7.51
N THR A 198 -4.41 -20.12 7.84
CA THR A 198 -4.46 -21.04 8.98
C THR A 198 -4.62 -20.26 10.28
N PHE A 199 -3.83 -19.22 10.48
CA PHE A 199 -3.93 -18.36 11.66
C PHE A 199 -5.33 -17.73 11.78
N PHE A 200 -5.86 -17.12 10.72
CA PHE A 200 -7.19 -16.51 10.79
C PHE A 200 -8.32 -17.55 10.87
N HIS A 201 -8.14 -18.74 10.33
CA HIS A 201 -9.08 -19.83 10.56
C HIS A 201 -9.20 -20.12 12.07
N GLU A 202 -8.08 -20.28 12.78
CA GLU A 202 -8.06 -20.50 14.22
C GLU A 202 -8.71 -19.35 14.99
N GLN A 203 -8.38 -18.08 14.60
CA GLN A 203 -8.98 -16.92 15.25
C GLN A 203 -10.50 -16.84 15.04
N VAL A 204 -10.99 -17.17 13.86
CA VAL A 204 -12.43 -17.19 13.55
C VAL A 204 -13.13 -18.32 14.31
N GLN A 205 -12.57 -19.53 14.38
CA GLN A 205 -13.12 -20.63 15.16
C GLN A 205 -13.20 -20.29 16.66
N ASP A 206 -12.16 -19.62 17.20
CA ASP A 206 -12.21 -19.13 18.58
C ASP A 206 -13.37 -18.15 18.81
N ARG A 207 -13.61 -17.17 17.90
CA ARG A 207 -14.72 -16.20 18.03
C ARG A 207 -16.10 -16.82 17.83
N ILE A 208 -16.21 -17.89 17.05
CA ILE A 208 -17.47 -18.66 16.96
C ILE A 208 -17.78 -19.34 18.30
N ALA A 209 -16.77 -19.92 18.95
CA ALA A 209 -16.91 -20.58 20.23
C ALA A 209 -17.02 -19.60 21.42
N ASN A 210 -16.26 -18.51 21.38
CA ASN A 210 -16.08 -17.53 22.44
C ASN A 210 -16.20 -16.10 21.86
N PRO A 211 -17.44 -15.62 21.56
CA PRO A 211 -17.65 -14.27 21.03
C PRO A 211 -17.10 -13.21 21.99
N ARG A 212 -16.48 -12.13 21.42
CA ARG A 212 -15.91 -11.02 22.18
C ARG A 212 -16.66 -9.73 21.92
N GLU A 213 -16.80 -8.89 22.94
CA GLU A 213 -17.33 -7.54 22.77
C GLU A 213 -16.31 -6.63 22.07
N ASN A 214 -16.79 -5.71 21.25
CA ASN A 214 -15.98 -4.74 20.50
C ASN A 214 -14.87 -5.37 19.65
N ASP A 215 -15.07 -6.58 19.17
CA ASP A 215 -14.15 -7.34 18.35
C ASP A 215 -14.62 -7.35 16.89
N LEU A 216 -13.76 -7.02 15.97
CA LEU A 216 -14.09 -6.91 14.55
C LEU A 216 -14.55 -8.26 13.97
N ILE A 217 -13.81 -9.33 14.29
CA ILE A 217 -14.14 -10.68 13.80
C ILE A 217 -15.51 -11.12 14.31
N THR A 218 -15.78 -10.95 15.60
CA THR A 218 -17.08 -11.25 16.20
C THR A 218 -18.20 -10.43 15.57
N THR A 219 -17.97 -9.14 15.32
CA THR A 219 -18.95 -8.25 14.69
C THR A 219 -19.28 -8.71 13.28
N LEU A 220 -18.27 -9.05 12.47
CA LEU A 220 -18.48 -9.56 11.11
C LEU A 220 -19.22 -10.90 11.12
N LEU A 221 -18.87 -11.84 12.00
CA LEU A 221 -19.55 -13.13 12.13
C LEU A 221 -21.02 -13.00 12.51
N ASN A 222 -21.38 -11.93 13.25
CA ASN A 222 -22.75 -11.64 13.63
C ASN A 222 -23.52 -10.77 12.65
N SER A 223 -22.84 -10.26 11.61
CA SER A 223 -23.47 -9.45 10.57
C SER A 223 -24.35 -10.29 9.66
N GLU A 224 -25.36 -9.64 9.07
CA GLU A 224 -26.30 -10.26 8.13
C GLU A 224 -26.39 -9.43 6.86
N ILE A 225 -26.55 -10.12 5.73
CA ILE A 225 -26.83 -9.55 4.42
C ILE A 225 -28.11 -10.21 3.92
N ASP A 226 -29.13 -9.40 3.66
CA ASP A 226 -30.44 -9.84 3.17
C ASP A 226 -31.07 -10.98 4.04
N GLY A 227 -30.86 -10.88 5.38
CA GLY A 227 -31.36 -11.84 6.37
C GLY A 227 -30.56 -13.13 6.47
N GLN A 228 -29.40 -13.23 5.82
CA GLN A 228 -28.50 -14.37 5.92
C GLN A 228 -27.20 -13.97 6.61
N LYS A 229 -26.66 -14.87 7.44
CA LYS A 229 -25.36 -14.68 8.07
C LYS A 229 -24.27 -14.51 7.02
N VAL A 230 -23.34 -13.61 7.31
CA VAL A 230 -22.12 -13.43 6.49
C VAL A 230 -21.31 -14.73 6.48
N PRO A 231 -20.87 -15.22 5.30
CA PRO A 231 -20.06 -16.42 5.19
C PRO A 231 -18.73 -16.30 5.98
N VAL A 232 -18.32 -17.40 6.62
CA VAL A 232 -17.04 -17.45 7.37
C VAL A 232 -15.85 -17.14 6.46
N GLU A 233 -15.89 -17.60 5.21
CA GLU A 233 -14.88 -17.37 4.19
C GLU A 233 -14.70 -15.87 3.89
N TYR A 234 -15.80 -15.09 3.90
CA TYR A 234 -15.72 -13.64 3.78
C TYR A 234 -14.98 -13.02 4.97
N VAL A 235 -15.31 -13.43 6.20
CA VAL A 235 -14.66 -12.91 7.41
C VAL A 235 -13.16 -13.20 7.38
N MET A 236 -12.76 -14.42 7.01
CA MET A 236 -11.36 -14.82 6.84
C MET A 236 -10.66 -13.97 5.76
N GLY A 237 -11.34 -13.76 4.63
CA GLY A 237 -10.81 -12.92 3.53
C GLY A 237 -10.61 -11.46 3.94
N VAL A 238 -11.53 -10.89 4.73
CA VAL A 238 -11.38 -9.54 5.31
C VAL A 238 -10.19 -9.47 6.27
N CYS A 239 -10.04 -10.45 7.18
CA CYS A 239 -8.91 -10.48 8.11
C CYS A 239 -7.57 -10.56 7.36
N ASN A 240 -7.48 -11.43 6.34
CA ASN A 240 -6.32 -11.52 5.46
C ASN A 240 -6.04 -10.19 4.77
N LEU A 241 -7.06 -9.54 4.18
CA LEU A 241 -6.90 -8.25 3.53
C LEU A 241 -6.41 -7.18 4.50
N MET A 242 -7.00 -7.08 5.69
CA MET A 242 -6.61 -6.07 6.67
C MET A 242 -5.15 -6.21 7.10
N LEU A 243 -4.69 -7.45 7.32
CA LEU A 243 -3.29 -7.70 7.66
C LEU A 243 -2.37 -7.31 6.50
N VAL A 244 -2.63 -7.82 5.29
CA VAL A 244 -1.72 -7.63 4.15
C VAL A 244 -1.72 -6.18 3.66
N ALA A 245 -2.89 -5.57 3.50
CA ALA A 245 -3.01 -4.22 2.95
C ALA A 245 -2.73 -3.11 3.97
N GLY A 246 -2.98 -3.35 5.26
CA GLY A 246 -2.86 -2.33 6.30
C GLY A 246 -1.44 -2.15 6.83
N VAL A 247 -0.56 -3.14 6.67
CA VAL A 247 0.78 -3.12 7.26
C VAL A 247 1.79 -2.44 6.34
N ASP A 248 2.09 -3.04 5.19
CA ASP A 248 3.21 -2.59 4.33
C ASP A 248 2.98 -1.21 3.71
N THR A 249 1.76 -0.87 3.34
CA THR A 249 1.44 0.44 2.73
C THR A 249 1.66 1.60 3.70
N THR A 250 1.24 1.45 4.95
CA THR A 250 1.40 2.46 6.00
C THR A 250 2.85 2.55 6.46
N TRP A 251 3.52 1.41 6.67
CA TRP A 251 4.96 1.36 6.92
C TRP A 251 5.76 2.09 5.86
N SER A 252 5.50 1.77 4.57
CA SER A 252 6.18 2.40 3.43
C SER A 252 5.94 3.91 3.39
N SER A 253 4.75 4.38 3.73
CA SER A 253 4.41 5.81 3.77
C SER A 253 5.12 6.53 4.92
N ILE A 254 5.14 5.96 6.13
CA ILE A 254 5.86 6.53 7.29
C ILE A 254 7.36 6.57 6.99
N GLY A 255 7.93 5.45 6.52
CA GLY A 255 9.36 5.35 6.24
C GLY A 255 9.84 6.30 5.15
N ALA A 256 9.09 6.43 4.05
CA ALA A 256 9.40 7.38 2.98
C ALA A 256 9.29 8.84 3.46
N SER A 257 8.33 9.14 4.34
CA SER A 257 8.17 10.47 4.95
C SER A 257 9.33 10.82 5.87
N LEU A 258 9.78 9.87 6.71
CA LEU A 258 10.96 10.07 7.56
C LEU A 258 12.24 10.22 6.73
N TRP A 259 12.38 9.41 5.66
CA TRP A 259 13.48 9.55 4.71
C TRP A 259 13.51 10.94 4.06
N HIS A 260 12.35 11.48 3.67
CA HIS A 260 12.21 12.85 3.16
C HIS A 260 12.64 13.87 4.21
N LEU A 261 12.06 13.79 5.41
CA LEU A 261 12.31 14.73 6.49
C LEU A 261 13.77 14.69 6.98
N ALA A 262 14.47 13.55 6.88
CA ALA A 262 15.89 13.45 7.19
C ALA A 262 16.78 14.30 6.27
N GLN A 263 16.31 14.59 5.06
CA GLN A 263 17.05 15.35 4.04
C GLN A 263 16.58 16.81 3.91
N HIS A 264 15.42 17.16 4.51
CA HIS A 264 14.78 18.45 4.38
C HIS A 264 14.56 19.09 5.76
N PRO A 265 15.62 19.66 6.36
CA PRO A 265 15.52 20.35 7.67
C PRO A 265 14.55 21.54 7.64
N GLU A 266 14.40 22.21 6.49
CA GLU A 266 13.43 23.29 6.29
C GLU A 266 11.98 22.81 6.48
N HIS A 267 11.62 21.63 6.01
CA HIS A 267 10.29 21.05 6.19
C HIS A 267 10.05 20.63 7.64
N ARG A 268 11.08 20.11 8.34
CA ARG A 268 10.97 19.83 9.78
C ARG A 268 10.71 21.09 10.58
N GLN A 269 11.43 22.17 10.24
CA GLN A 269 11.25 23.47 10.90
C GLN A 269 9.85 24.03 10.64
N GLN A 270 9.36 23.99 9.41
CA GLN A 270 8.01 24.44 9.05
C GLN A 270 6.92 23.71 9.86
N LEU A 271 7.01 22.39 10.01
CA LEU A 271 6.06 21.59 10.79
C LEU A 271 6.13 21.84 12.30
N ARG A 272 7.28 22.28 12.83
CA ARG A 272 7.44 22.67 14.23
C ARG A 272 6.89 24.07 14.49
N ASP A 273 7.10 24.98 13.54
CA ASP A 273 6.68 26.39 13.67
C ASP A 273 5.17 26.54 13.49
N ASP A 274 4.57 25.73 12.64
CA ASP A 274 3.13 25.72 12.36
C ASP A 274 2.52 24.32 12.46
N PRO A 275 2.05 23.91 13.65
CA PRO A 275 1.38 22.61 13.83
C PRO A 275 0.07 22.44 13.04
N ASP A 276 -0.55 23.51 12.56
CA ASP A 276 -1.78 23.44 11.77
C ASP A 276 -1.51 22.94 10.34
N LEU A 277 -0.27 22.92 9.90
CA LEU A 277 0.15 22.33 8.61
C LEU A 277 0.11 20.80 8.58
N TRP A 278 0.07 20.09 9.71
CA TRP A 278 0.14 18.63 9.73
C TRP A 278 -0.86 17.94 8.80
N PRO A 279 -2.15 18.32 8.74
CA PRO A 279 -3.07 17.69 7.81
C PRO A 279 -2.64 17.83 6.34
N ALA A 280 -2.21 19.00 5.92
CA ALA A 280 -1.76 19.27 4.55
C ALA A 280 -0.44 18.56 4.24
N ALA A 281 0.51 18.58 5.17
CA ALA A 281 1.80 17.90 5.04
C ALA A 281 1.64 16.38 4.86
N VAL A 282 0.74 15.74 5.60
CA VAL A 282 0.43 14.32 5.44
C VAL A 282 -0.11 14.03 4.03
N GLU A 283 -1.04 14.84 3.50
CA GLU A 283 -1.56 14.65 2.15
C GLU A 283 -0.45 14.88 1.09
N GLU A 284 0.42 15.86 1.30
CA GLU A 284 1.51 16.12 0.35
C GLU A 284 2.59 15.03 0.37
N LEU A 285 2.96 14.52 1.54
CA LEU A 285 3.86 13.38 1.64
C LEU A 285 3.25 12.13 1.00
N LEU A 286 1.96 11.89 1.19
CA LEU A 286 1.23 10.81 0.50
C LEU A 286 1.19 11.01 -1.01
N ARG A 287 1.03 12.25 -1.50
CA ARG A 287 1.13 12.55 -2.93
C ARG A 287 2.53 12.20 -3.46
N ALA A 288 3.55 12.77 -2.84
CA ALA A 288 4.91 12.68 -3.33
C ALA A 288 5.50 11.26 -3.27
N TYR A 289 5.08 10.49 -2.25
CA TYR A 289 5.61 9.16 -1.94
C TYR A 289 4.52 8.08 -1.91
N ALA A 290 3.49 8.21 -2.76
CA ALA A 290 2.46 7.18 -2.87
C ALA A 290 3.09 5.78 -3.04
N PRO A 291 2.77 4.81 -2.17
CA PRO A 291 3.52 3.57 -2.15
C PRO A 291 3.02 2.53 -3.17
N VAL A 292 1.78 2.65 -3.66
CA VAL A 292 1.09 1.53 -4.31
C VAL A 292 1.06 1.63 -5.82
N THR A 293 1.44 0.53 -6.48
CA THR A 293 1.05 0.18 -7.84
C THR A 293 0.14 -1.04 -7.77
N MET A 294 -1.03 -0.99 -8.40
CA MET A 294 -2.04 -2.05 -8.31
C MET A 294 -2.53 -2.46 -9.70
N ALA A 295 -2.86 -3.73 -9.87
CA ALA A 295 -3.34 -4.21 -11.16
C ALA A 295 -4.88 -4.22 -11.26
N ARG A 296 -5.34 -4.22 -12.52
CA ARG A 296 -6.66 -4.61 -12.97
C ARG A 296 -6.54 -5.57 -14.13
N ILE A 297 -7.59 -6.33 -14.40
CA ILE A 297 -7.64 -7.25 -15.54
C ILE A 297 -8.70 -6.74 -16.52
N VAL A 298 -8.33 -6.64 -17.79
CA VAL A 298 -9.24 -6.30 -18.88
C VAL A 298 -10.28 -7.41 -19.03
N ASP A 299 -11.56 -7.09 -18.98
CA ASP A 299 -12.64 -8.09 -19.06
C ASP A 299 -12.93 -8.55 -20.49
N HIS A 300 -12.88 -7.64 -21.45
CA HIS A 300 -13.10 -7.90 -22.86
C HIS A 300 -12.21 -7.01 -23.73
N ASP A 301 -12.00 -7.41 -24.98
CA ASP A 301 -11.16 -6.68 -25.94
C ASP A 301 -11.60 -5.22 -26.05
N ILE A 302 -10.68 -4.28 -25.84
CA ILE A 302 -10.93 -2.84 -25.94
C ILE A 302 -9.78 -2.12 -26.64
N GLU A 303 -10.05 -0.88 -27.06
CA GLU A 303 -9.03 0.09 -27.42
C GLU A 303 -8.98 1.16 -26.32
N PHE A 304 -7.87 1.25 -25.58
CA PHE A 304 -7.67 2.23 -24.53
C PHE A 304 -6.50 3.15 -24.88
N GLN A 305 -6.75 4.44 -25.05
CA GLN A 305 -5.75 5.45 -25.45
C GLN A 305 -4.97 5.05 -26.74
N GLY A 306 -5.64 4.42 -27.69
CA GLY A 306 -5.05 3.92 -28.92
C GLY A 306 -4.30 2.59 -28.80
N CYS A 307 -4.30 1.97 -27.63
CA CYS A 307 -3.67 0.67 -27.38
C CYS A 307 -4.70 -0.46 -27.44
N PRO A 308 -4.50 -1.51 -28.26
CA PRO A 308 -5.42 -2.64 -28.37
C PRO A 308 -5.18 -3.64 -27.22
N MET A 309 -5.92 -3.50 -26.13
CA MET A 309 -5.86 -4.41 -24.99
C MET A 309 -6.81 -5.59 -25.20
N LYS A 310 -6.38 -6.77 -24.78
CA LYS A 310 -7.15 -8.02 -24.90
C LYS A 310 -7.76 -8.42 -23.58
N ALA A 311 -8.86 -9.19 -23.65
CA ALA A 311 -9.42 -9.84 -22.48
C ALA A 311 -8.35 -10.67 -21.76
N GLY A 312 -8.19 -10.45 -20.46
CA GLY A 312 -7.16 -11.09 -19.64
C GLY A 312 -5.88 -10.27 -19.46
N ASP A 313 -5.66 -9.25 -20.29
CA ASP A 313 -4.48 -8.35 -20.12
C ASP A 313 -4.50 -7.69 -18.74
N ARG A 314 -3.30 -7.49 -18.21
CA ARG A 314 -3.10 -6.76 -16.95
C ARG A 314 -2.81 -5.30 -17.23
N VAL A 315 -3.45 -4.41 -16.45
CA VAL A 315 -3.21 -2.97 -16.47
C VAL A 315 -2.74 -2.52 -15.10
N LEU A 316 -1.56 -1.91 -15.03
CA LEU A 316 -0.98 -1.41 -13.78
C LEU A 316 -1.38 0.04 -13.53
N MET A 317 -2.09 0.28 -12.44
CA MET A 317 -2.39 1.62 -11.95
C MET A 317 -1.23 2.08 -11.06
N SER A 318 -0.25 2.76 -11.62
CA SER A 318 0.84 3.37 -10.86
C SER A 318 0.38 4.68 -10.22
N PHE A 319 -0.10 4.63 -8.96
CA PHE A 319 -0.47 5.85 -8.24
C PHE A 319 0.71 6.81 -8.02
N PRO A 320 1.97 6.35 -7.84
CA PRO A 320 3.14 7.24 -7.89
C PRO A 320 3.23 8.04 -9.20
N ALA A 321 2.98 7.40 -10.35
CA ALA A 321 3.01 8.08 -11.64
C ALA A 321 1.89 9.13 -11.74
N ALA A 322 0.65 8.77 -11.38
CA ALA A 322 -0.48 9.70 -11.36
C ALA A 322 -0.21 10.93 -10.50
N ASN A 323 0.35 10.74 -9.31
CA ASN A 323 0.58 11.80 -8.34
C ASN A 323 1.74 12.75 -8.71
N ARG A 324 2.49 12.42 -9.75
CA ARG A 324 3.53 13.27 -10.33
C ARG A 324 3.27 13.65 -11.80
N ASP A 325 2.01 13.62 -12.19
CA ASP A 325 1.61 14.08 -13.51
C ASP A 325 1.59 15.62 -13.56
N PRO A 326 2.41 16.25 -14.43
CA PRO A 326 2.45 17.71 -14.56
C PRO A 326 1.17 18.32 -15.15
N GLU A 327 0.32 17.53 -15.81
CA GLU A 327 -0.99 17.99 -16.25
C GLU A 327 -1.99 18.14 -15.08
N GLN A 328 -1.74 17.43 -13.97
CA GLN A 328 -2.57 17.45 -12.77
C GLN A 328 -2.00 18.31 -11.64
N PHE A 329 -0.67 18.30 -11.46
CA PHE A 329 0.02 18.97 -10.36
C PHE A 329 1.08 19.94 -10.90
N GLU A 330 0.98 21.18 -10.51
CA GLU A 330 2.04 22.17 -10.76
C GLU A 330 3.29 21.78 -9.97
N ASN A 331 4.48 21.84 -10.60
CA ASN A 331 5.75 21.43 -9.99
C ASN A 331 5.64 20.08 -9.24
N PRO A 332 5.29 18.97 -9.93
CA PRO A 332 4.91 17.71 -9.30
C PRO A 332 6.03 17.06 -8.49
N ASP A 333 7.28 17.38 -8.78
CA ASP A 333 8.46 16.84 -8.10
C ASP A 333 8.82 17.60 -6.82
N VAL A 334 8.24 18.77 -6.61
CA VAL A 334 8.45 19.58 -5.41
C VAL A 334 7.45 19.15 -4.34
N VAL A 335 7.95 18.86 -3.14
CA VAL A 335 7.10 18.68 -1.94
C VAL A 335 6.80 20.07 -1.38
N ASP A 336 5.52 20.38 -1.26
CA ASP A 336 5.02 21.69 -0.83
C ASP A 336 3.85 21.49 0.12
N PHE A 337 4.06 21.72 1.43
CA PHE A 337 3.02 21.53 2.45
C PHE A 337 1.90 22.58 2.39
N GLU A 338 2.09 23.64 1.61
CA GLU A 338 1.08 24.67 1.35
C GLU A 338 0.39 24.52 -0.02
N ARG A 339 0.57 23.37 -0.67
CA ARG A 339 -0.06 23.08 -1.98
C ARG A 339 -1.59 23.20 -1.89
N GLU A 340 -2.17 24.20 -2.56
CA GLU A 340 -3.61 24.48 -2.54
C GLU A 340 -4.47 23.37 -3.16
N HIS A 341 -4.00 22.76 -4.27
CA HIS A 341 -4.73 21.74 -5.02
C HIS A 341 -4.02 20.39 -4.95
N ASN A 342 -4.37 19.59 -3.94
CA ASN A 342 -3.76 18.29 -3.71
C ASN A 342 -4.77 17.13 -3.85
N ARG A 343 -5.31 16.95 -5.08
CA ARG A 343 -6.24 15.84 -5.39
C ARG A 343 -5.48 14.57 -5.75
N HIS A 344 -4.59 14.13 -4.86
CA HIS A 344 -3.81 12.94 -5.09
C HIS A 344 -4.63 11.64 -5.04
N VAL A 345 -4.13 10.59 -5.69
CA VAL A 345 -4.72 9.25 -5.73
C VAL A 345 -3.87 8.20 -5.00
N ALA A 346 -3.11 8.59 -3.98
CA ALA A 346 -2.34 7.65 -3.16
C ALA A 346 -3.23 6.57 -2.52
N PHE A 347 -4.49 6.89 -2.25
CA PHE A 347 -5.51 5.96 -1.75
C PHE A 347 -6.36 5.32 -2.86
N GLY A 348 -5.95 5.42 -4.12
CA GLY A 348 -6.73 4.98 -5.27
C GLY A 348 -7.94 5.86 -5.57
N ALA A 349 -8.74 5.43 -6.55
CA ALA A 349 -9.95 6.09 -7.02
C ALA A 349 -11.09 5.08 -7.24
N GLY A 350 -12.29 5.56 -7.58
CA GLY A 350 -13.45 4.72 -7.86
C GLY A 350 -13.98 3.96 -6.65
N ILE A 351 -14.68 2.87 -6.91
CA ILE A 351 -15.36 2.05 -5.88
C ILE A 351 -14.38 1.39 -4.91
N HIS A 352 -13.14 1.15 -5.34
CA HIS A 352 -12.07 0.56 -4.55
C HIS A 352 -11.18 1.57 -3.83
N ARG A 353 -11.53 2.86 -3.78
CA ARG A 353 -10.78 3.84 -2.99
C ARG A 353 -10.54 3.29 -1.57
N CYS A 354 -9.32 3.38 -1.07
CA CYS A 354 -8.89 2.77 0.19
C CYS A 354 -9.89 2.98 1.34
N ALA A 355 -10.38 1.90 1.92
CA ALA A 355 -11.29 1.94 3.06
C ALA A 355 -10.56 2.42 4.32
N GLY A 356 -9.28 2.03 4.49
CA GLY A 356 -8.43 2.37 5.64
C GLY A 356 -7.81 3.77 5.60
N SER A 357 -8.16 4.62 4.63
CA SER A 357 -7.50 5.91 4.42
C SER A 357 -7.51 6.84 5.65
N ASN A 358 -8.55 6.78 6.50
CA ASN A 358 -8.60 7.55 7.73
C ASN A 358 -7.61 7.02 8.78
N LEU A 359 -7.49 5.69 8.89
CA LEU A 359 -6.53 5.05 9.80
C LEU A 359 -5.09 5.33 9.37
N ALA A 360 -4.77 5.16 8.09
CA ALA A 360 -3.44 5.44 7.55
C ALA A 360 -3.02 6.91 7.76
N ARG A 361 -3.94 7.88 7.57
CA ARG A 361 -3.67 9.29 7.86
C ARG A 361 -3.40 9.55 9.33
N LEU A 362 -4.17 8.90 10.20
CA LEU A 362 -3.96 9.01 11.65
C LEU A 362 -2.60 8.45 12.04
N GLU A 363 -2.28 7.24 11.62
CA GLU A 363 -1.00 6.60 11.93
C GLU A 363 0.18 7.41 11.41
N LEU A 364 0.13 7.86 10.14
CA LEU A 364 1.18 8.66 9.52
C LEU A 364 1.38 9.98 10.28
N ARG A 365 0.29 10.71 10.57
CA ARG A 365 0.36 11.96 11.32
C ARG A 365 0.98 11.75 12.70
N ILE A 366 0.49 10.79 13.47
CA ILE A 366 0.96 10.55 14.84
C ILE A 366 2.42 10.08 14.84
N ALA A 367 2.78 9.17 13.94
CA ALA A 367 4.15 8.67 13.85
C ALA A 367 5.15 9.81 13.57
N LEU A 368 4.83 10.69 12.63
CA LEU A 368 5.70 11.81 12.28
C LEU A 368 5.72 12.89 13.39
N GLN A 369 4.57 13.19 14.02
CA GLN A 369 4.49 14.13 15.14
C GLN A 369 5.35 13.67 16.31
N VAL A 370 5.16 12.43 16.78
CA VAL A 370 5.91 11.88 17.92
C VAL A 370 7.40 11.79 17.60
N TRP A 371 7.76 11.44 16.37
CA TRP A 371 9.16 11.43 15.94
C TRP A 371 9.78 12.84 16.07
N LEU A 372 9.15 13.87 15.48
CA LEU A 372 9.67 15.26 15.53
C LEU A 372 9.61 15.89 16.92
N GLU A 373 8.66 15.50 17.76
CA GLU A 373 8.61 15.90 19.17
C GLU A 373 9.81 15.39 19.98
N ARG A 374 10.24 14.14 19.70
CA ARG A 374 11.30 13.44 20.45
C ARG A 374 12.68 13.57 19.80
N ILE A 375 12.72 13.63 18.47
CA ILE A 375 13.92 13.66 17.63
C ILE A 375 13.76 14.80 16.60
N PRO A 376 13.85 16.06 17.05
CA PRO A 376 13.61 17.21 16.17
C PRO A 376 14.69 17.42 15.09
N GLU A 377 15.92 16.98 15.39
CA GLU A 377 17.05 17.07 14.47
C GLU A 377 17.60 15.68 14.18
N PHE A 378 17.62 15.29 12.92
CA PHE A 378 18.16 14.02 12.48
C PHE A 378 18.53 14.07 10.99
N GLN A 379 19.41 13.18 10.58
CA GLN A 379 19.87 13.07 9.20
C GLN A 379 20.12 11.61 8.84
N LEU A 380 20.15 11.29 7.54
CA LEU A 380 20.58 9.97 7.09
C LEU A 380 22.05 9.74 7.48
N ALA A 381 22.32 8.61 8.11
CA ALA A 381 23.69 8.21 8.47
C ALA A 381 24.54 7.99 7.22
N ASP A 382 23.97 7.34 6.21
CA ASP A 382 24.55 7.15 4.88
C ASP A 382 23.40 7.13 3.85
N PRO A 383 23.22 8.19 3.03
CA PRO A 383 22.19 8.22 1.98
C PRO A 383 22.33 7.10 0.94
N SER A 384 23.55 6.60 0.69
CA SER A 384 23.78 5.53 -0.29
C SER A 384 23.42 4.13 0.22
N ALA A 385 23.27 3.97 1.54
CA ALA A 385 22.90 2.71 2.19
C ALA A 385 21.38 2.54 2.36
N VAL A 386 20.57 3.54 1.97
CA VAL A 386 19.12 3.44 2.03
C VAL A 386 18.62 2.40 1.02
N THR A 387 17.80 1.47 1.48
CA THR A 387 17.21 0.45 0.61
C THR A 387 15.70 0.63 0.48
N TRP A 388 15.20 0.29 -0.71
CA TRP A 388 13.79 0.38 -1.06
C TRP A 388 13.27 -0.99 -1.51
N ALA A 389 12.04 -1.31 -1.18
CA ALA A 389 11.27 -2.33 -1.88
C ALA A 389 10.48 -1.69 -3.03
N GLY A 390 10.09 -2.51 -3.99
CA GLY A 390 9.32 -2.10 -5.17
C GLY A 390 8.30 -3.15 -5.59
N GLY A 391 7.76 -3.00 -6.77
CA GLY A 391 6.67 -3.83 -7.28
C GLY A 391 5.32 -3.34 -6.79
N GLN A 392 4.60 -4.16 -6.01
CA GLN A 392 3.25 -3.82 -5.51
C GLN A 392 3.25 -2.64 -4.55
N VAL A 393 4.22 -2.60 -3.63
CA VAL A 393 4.36 -1.54 -2.63
C VAL A 393 5.81 -1.04 -2.62
N ARG A 394 5.99 0.24 -2.86
CA ARG A 394 7.30 0.91 -2.84
C ARG A 394 7.48 1.67 -1.54
N GLY A 395 8.56 1.38 -0.81
CA GLY A 395 8.89 2.09 0.43
C GLY A 395 10.27 1.73 0.94
N THR A 396 10.77 2.51 1.89
CA THR A 396 12.07 2.26 2.52
C THR A 396 12.04 0.98 3.35
N ARG A 397 13.13 0.22 3.29
CA ARG A 397 13.34 -1.00 4.09
C ARG A 397 14.45 -0.83 5.11
N ILE A 398 15.49 -0.08 4.73
CA ILE A 398 16.58 0.36 5.61
C ILE A 398 16.75 1.86 5.38
N ALA A 399 16.69 2.64 6.44
CA ALA A 399 16.94 4.08 6.43
C ALA A 399 17.53 4.50 7.78
N LYS A 400 18.84 4.22 7.94
CA LYS A 400 19.54 4.57 9.18
C LYS A 400 19.70 6.06 9.32
N VAL A 401 19.42 6.57 10.51
CA VAL A 401 19.50 7.99 10.86
C VAL A 401 20.36 8.17 12.13
N THR A 402 20.98 9.32 12.22
CA THR A 402 21.67 9.82 13.44
C THR A 402 21.00 11.09 13.93
N PHE A 403 20.98 11.31 15.24
CA PHE A 403 20.31 12.44 15.91
C PHE A 403 20.99 12.80 17.24
#